data_7ae515a8618b6181842cb467a15b3b01
#
_entry.id   7ae515a8618b6181842cb467a15b3b01
#
_cell.length_a   1.000
_cell.length_b   1.000
_cell.length_c   1.000
_cell.angle_alpha   90.00
_cell.angle_beta   90.00
_cell.angle_gamma   90.00
#
_symmetry.space_group_name_H-M   'P 1'
#
loop_
_entity.id
_entity.type
_entity.pdbx_description
1 polymer ?
#
loop_
_entity_poly.entity_id
_entity_poly.type
_entity_poly.pdbx_seq_one_letter_code
_entity_poly.pdbx_strand_id
1 'polypeptide(L)'
;LKDTGALSYPAWEIRKKDIDREPLFYANSPEFEIVENGPARVAIKVTRELDHSSIAQTVFLESGGEYIRVFNSVDWRSRRTMLKAVFPFSCYNRYASYDLGLGVIKRENNTETLYEVPAQKWADITAGNGKYGISVFSDCKYGWDKPSSNTLRLTCLHTPAGAFTKETRQDLQDLGRNRFSFGIFSHEGGYENATQLQ
;
A
#
# COMPACT_ATOMS: atom_id res chain seq x y z
N LEU A 1 -7.55 -3.27 -8.19
CA LEU A 1 -8.65 -2.43 -8.69
C LEU A 1 -8.56 -2.27 -10.21
N LYS A 2 -9.70 -2.13 -10.91
CA LYS A 2 -9.73 -1.81 -12.34
C LYS A 2 -9.53 -0.32 -12.55
N ASP A 3 -8.68 0.04 -13.50
CA ASP A 3 -8.58 1.41 -13.99
C ASP A 3 -9.50 1.57 -15.22
N THR A 4 -10.38 2.55 -15.19
CA THR A 4 -11.29 2.88 -16.29
C THR A 4 -10.88 4.11 -17.10
N GLY A 5 -9.66 4.59 -16.86
CA GLY A 5 -9.06 5.74 -17.53
C GLY A 5 -9.45 7.09 -16.93
N ALA A 6 -8.55 8.03 -16.99
CA ALA A 6 -8.72 9.40 -16.54
C ALA A 6 -9.26 10.33 -17.65
N LEU A 7 -9.60 11.56 -17.29
CA LEU A 7 -10.08 12.56 -18.25
C LEU A 7 -8.97 13.06 -19.17
N SER A 8 -7.79 13.35 -18.59
CA SER A 8 -6.70 14.00 -19.30
C SER A 8 -5.34 13.34 -19.10
N TYR A 9 -4.99 13.00 -17.86
CA TYR A 9 -3.64 12.54 -17.48
C TYR A 9 -3.68 11.15 -16.85
N PRO A 10 -3.82 10.09 -17.63
CA PRO A 10 -4.12 8.74 -17.11
C PRO A 10 -3.05 8.16 -16.18
N ALA A 11 -1.82 8.63 -16.29
CA ALA A 11 -0.73 8.18 -15.40
C ALA A 11 -0.72 8.92 -14.05
N TRP A 12 -1.36 10.10 -13.97
CA TRP A 12 -1.38 10.96 -12.79
C TRP A 12 -2.74 10.99 -12.10
N GLU A 13 -3.80 10.71 -12.83
CA GLU A 13 -5.17 10.76 -12.34
C GLU A 13 -5.76 9.38 -12.17
N ILE A 14 -6.22 9.08 -10.97
CA ILE A 14 -7.04 7.92 -10.66
C ILE A 14 -8.44 8.43 -10.35
N ARG A 15 -9.46 7.83 -10.92
CA ARG A 15 -10.84 8.25 -10.67
C ARG A 15 -11.32 7.72 -9.32
N LYS A 16 -12.03 8.58 -8.58
CA LYS A 16 -12.68 8.18 -7.33
C LYS A 16 -13.54 6.92 -7.49
N LYS A 17 -14.33 6.83 -8.55
CA LYS A 17 -15.13 5.64 -8.85
C LYS A 17 -14.32 4.35 -9.01
N ASP A 18 -13.05 4.43 -9.38
CA ASP A 18 -12.16 3.26 -9.49
C ASP A 18 -11.54 2.92 -8.14
N ILE A 19 -11.36 3.91 -7.27
CA ILE A 19 -10.93 3.74 -5.87
C ILE A 19 -12.05 3.15 -5.00
N ASP A 20 -13.28 3.58 -5.20
CA ASP A 20 -14.46 3.14 -4.43
C ASP A 20 -15.04 1.80 -4.90
N ARG A 21 -14.65 1.35 -6.08
CA ARG A 21 -15.14 0.10 -6.66
C ARG A 21 -14.65 -1.10 -5.87
N GLU A 22 -15.52 -2.13 -5.82
CA GLU A 22 -15.08 -3.44 -5.36
C GLU A 22 -13.87 -3.94 -6.17
N PRO A 23 -12.87 -4.53 -5.51
CA PRO A 23 -11.73 -5.12 -6.20
C PRO A 23 -12.17 -6.15 -7.25
N LEU A 24 -11.47 -6.19 -8.38
CA LEU A 24 -11.68 -7.24 -9.40
C LEU A 24 -11.46 -8.63 -8.78
N PHE A 25 -10.45 -8.72 -7.93
CA PHE A 25 -10.11 -9.92 -7.18
C PHE A 25 -9.21 -9.54 -6.00
N TYR A 26 -9.17 -10.40 -5.02
CA TYR A 26 -8.15 -10.43 -3.99
C TYR A 26 -7.11 -11.49 -4.35
N ALA A 27 -5.86 -11.26 -4.01
CA ALA A 27 -4.80 -12.26 -4.13
C ALA A 27 -4.99 -13.34 -3.07
N ASN A 28 -5.88 -14.27 -3.35
CA ASN A 28 -6.26 -15.38 -2.47
C ASN A 28 -5.40 -16.63 -2.75
N SER A 29 -5.67 -17.70 -2.00
CA SER A 29 -5.00 -19.00 -2.16
C SER A 29 -3.47 -18.90 -2.10
N PRO A 30 -2.92 -18.37 -0.99
CA PRO A 30 -1.48 -18.25 -0.83
C PRO A 30 -0.81 -19.61 -0.63
N GLU A 31 0.36 -19.76 -1.22
CA GLU A 31 1.31 -20.80 -0.86
C GLU A 31 2.30 -20.25 0.16
N PHE A 32 2.64 -21.03 1.18
CA PHE A 32 3.53 -20.63 2.26
C PHE A 32 4.79 -21.49 2.30
N GLU A 33 5.92 -20.85 2.50
CA GLU A 33 7.22 -21.48 2.68
C GLU A 33 7.95 -20.79 3.84
N ILE A 34 8.45 -21.55 4.81
CA ILE A 34 9.38 -21.02 5.84
C ILE A 34 10.76 -20.94 5.17
N VAL A 35 11.23 -19.73 4.92
CA VAL A 35 12.53 -19.52 4.25
C VAL A 35 13.66 -19.23 5.22
N GLU A 36 13.34 -18.78 6.45
CA GLU A 36 14.30 -18.64 7.53
C GLU A 36 13.65 -18.99 8.87
N ASN A 37 14.38 -19.72 9.70
CA ASN A 37 13.97 -20.07 11.06
C ASN A 37 15.21 -20.10 11.96
N GLY A 38 15.81 -18.95 12.16
CA GLY A 38 17.05 -18.77 12.92
C GLY A 38 16.86 -17.87 14.14
N PRO A 39 17.86 -17.82 15.04
CA PRO A 39 17.79 -16.99 16.25
C PRO A 39 17.89 -15.47 15.93
N ALA A 40 18.47 -15.11 14.79
CA ALA A 40 18.64 -13.71 14.41
C ALA A 40 17.41 -13.19 13.62
N ARG A 41 16.74 -14.06 12.87
CA ARG A 41 15.57 -13.69 12.04
C ARG A 41 14.72 -14.90 11.74
N VAL A 42 13.40 -14.64 11.63
CA VAL A 42 12.43 -15.58 11.06
C VAL A 42 11.80 -14.97 9.83
N ALA A 43 11.55 -15.78 8.80
CA ALA A 43 10.92 -15.32 7.57
C ALA A 43 10.02 -16.37 6.93
N ILE A 44 8.89 -15.90 6.42
CA ILE A 44 7.92 -16.70 5.66
C ILE A 44 7.78 -16.07 4.29
N LYS A 45 7.92 -16.87 3.25
CA LYS A 45 7.58 -16.47 1.89
C LYS A 45 6.14 -16.88 1.59
N VAL A 46 5.41 -15.96 1.01
CA VAL A 46 4.01 -16.12 0.62
C VAL A 46 3.89 -15.83 -0.87
N THR A 47 3.51 -16.82 -1.65
CA THR A 47 3.33 -16.67 -3.10
C THR A 47 1.83 -16.67 -3.43
N ARG A 48 1.44 -15.79 -4.34
CA ARG A 48 0.06 -15.66 -4.82
C ARG A 48 0.04 -15.39 -6.31
N GLU A 49 -0.95 -15.94 -6.98
CA GLU A 49 -1.26 -15.62 -8.37
C GLU A 49 -2.31 -14.50 -8.44
N LEU A 50 -2.17 -13.64 -9.44
CA LEU A 50 -3.02 -12.47 -9.68
C LEU A 50 -3.33 -12.40 -11.17
N ASP A 51 -4.51 -12.81 -11.62
CA ASP A 51 -4.88 -12.70 -13.03
C ASP A 51 -3.72 -13.14 -13.97
N HIS A 52 -3.00 -12.20 -14.57
CA HIS A 52 -1.81 -12.44 -15.40
C HIS A 52 -0.48 -12.15 -14.69
N SER A 53 -0.50 -11.90 -13.40
CA SER A 53 0.64 -11.48 -12.59
C SER A 53 0.86 -12.44 -11.43
N SER A 54 2.07 -12.47 -10.89
CA SER A 54 2.37 -13.19 -9.67
C SER A 54 3.06 -12.30 -8.65
N ILE A 55 2.84 -12.58 -7.37
CA ILE A 55 3.47 -11.86 -6.27
C ILE A 55 4.09 -12.83 -5.27
N ALA A 56 5.36 -12.64 -4.97
CA ALA A 56 6.04 -13.29 -3.86
C ALA A 56 6.37 -12.25 -2.81
N GLN A 57 5.90 -12.48 -1.58
CA GLN A 57 6.13 -11.63 -0.42
C GLN A 57 6.98 -12.40 0.58
N THR A 58 8.11 -11.83 1.00
CA THR A 58 8.86 -12.34 2.14
C THR A 58 8.53 -11.48 3.35
N VAL A 59 7.82 -12.04 4.30
CA VAL A 59 7.46 -11.40 5.57
C VAL A 59 8.47 -11.85 6.60
N PHE A 60 9.15 -10.92 7.26
CA PHE A 60 10.17 -11.27 8.22
C PHE A 60 10.20 -10.34 9.43
N LEU A 61 10.68 -10.91 10.53
CA LEU A 61 10.90 -10.24 11.79
C LEU A 61 12.31 -10.58 12.28
N GLU A 62 13.08 -9.56 12.61
CA GLU A 62 14.42 -9.68 13.17
C GLU A 62 14.34 -9.84 14.69
N SER A 63 15.30 -10.53 15.27
CA SER A 63 15.42 -10.66 16.73
C SER A 63 15.61 -9.29 17.36
N GLY A 64 14.75 -8.93 18.32
CA GLY A 64 14.70 -7.61 18.91
C GLY A 64 14.13 -6.53 18.00
N GLY A 65 13.65 -6.89 16.81
CA GLY A 65 12.97 -5.98 15.90
C GLY A 65 11.58 -5.63 16.38
N GLU A 66 11.18 -4.36 16.23
CA GLU A 66 9.90 -3.82 16.69
C GLU A 66 8.86 -3.73 15.57
N TYR A 67 9.23 -4.09 14.33
CA TYR A 67 8.37 -3.97 13.17
C TYR A 67 8.47 -5.18 12.24
N ILE A 68 7.39 -5.45 11.57
CA ILE A 68 7.32 -6.48 10.52
C ILE A 68 7.71 -5.83 9.21
N ARG A 69 8.66 -6.43 8.47
CA ARG A 69 8.99 -6.04 7.09
C ARG A 69 8.42 -7.00 6.10
N VAL A 70 7.98 -6.48 4.97
CA VAL A 70 7.48 -7.25 3.85
C VAL A 70 8.23 -6.82 2.59
N PHE A 71 9.06 -7.70 2.08
CA PHE A 71 9.71 -7.52 0.78
C PHE A 71 8.81 -8.13 -0.30
N ASN A 72 8.52 -7.37 -1.32
CA ASN A 72 7.65 -7.78 -2.42
C ASN A 72 8.46 -7.92 -3.71
N SER A 73 8.28 -9.05 -4.39
CA SER A 73 8.72 -9.28 -5.77
C SER A 73 7.51 -9.63 -6.61
N VAL A 74 7.18 -8.79 -7.56
CA VAL A 74 5.97 -8.90 -8.39
C VAL A 74 6.38 -9.04 -9.83
N ASP A 75 5.95 -10.09 -10.53
CA ASP A 75 5.94 -10.13 -11.99
C ASP A 75 4.62 -9.56 -12.47
N TRP A 76 4.63 -8.26 -12.79
CA TRP A 76 3.43 -7.50 -13.12
C TRP A 76 3.12 -7.58 -14.60
N ARG A 77 1.99 -8.17 -14.95
CA ARG A 77 1.50 -8.34 -16.33
C ARG A 77 0.07 -7.84 -16.50
N SER A 78 -0.60 -7.48 -15.40
CA SER A 78 -1.98 -7.03 -15.41
C SER A 78 -2.10 -5.67 -16.06
N ARG A 79 -3.09 -5.51 -16.92
CA ARG A 79 -3.33 -4.30 -17.71
C ARG A 79 -4.55 -3.56 -17.19
N ARG A 80 -4.56 -2.22 -17.31
CA ARG A 80 -5.66 -1.35 -16.86
C ARG A 80 -6.06 -1.64 -15.41
N THR A 81 -5.06 -1.78 -14.55
CA THR A 81 -5.24 -2.30 -13.20
C THR A 81 -4.31 -1.60 -12.22
N MET A 82 -4.79 -1.45 -10.99
CA MET A 82 -4.00 -1.01 -9.86
C MET A 82 -3.84 -2.15 -8.84
N LEU A 83 -2.62 -2.36 -8.37
CA LEU A 83 -2.33 -3.20 -7.22
C LEU A 83 -2.27 -2.34 -5.97
N LYS A 84 -3.13 -2.64 -5.01
CA LYS A 84 -3.09 -2.00 -3.69
C LYS A 84 -2.81 -3.01 -2.60
N ALA A 85 -1.90 -2.69 -1.69
CA ALA A 85 -1.80 -3.35 -0.41
C ALA A 85 -2.83 -2.72 0.54
N VAL A 86 -3.62 -3.56 1.22
CA VAL A 86 -4.70 -3.14 2.11
C VAL A 86 -4.34 -3.53 3.54
N PHE A 87 -4.38 -2.56 4.43
CA PHE A 87 -4.02 -2.71 5.85
C PHE A 87 -5.24 -2.39 6.73
N PRO A 88 -6.09 -3.39 7.03
CA PRO A 88 -7.15 -3.24 8.01
C PRO A 88 -6.59 -3.44 9.41
N PHE A 89 -6.75 -2.45 10.28
CA PHE A 89 -6.22 -2.47 11.64
C PHE A 89 -7.33 -2.52 12.69
N SER A 90 -6.99 -2.93 13.89
CA SER A 90 -7.86 -2.77 15.07
C SER A 90 -7.70 -1.38 15.72
N CYS A 91 -7.20 -0.41 14.97
CA CYS A 91 -6.97 0.96 15.37
C CYS A 91 -7.90 1.87 14.57
N TYR A 92 -8.72 2.67 15.25
CA TYR A 92 -9.78 3.46 14.63
C TYR A 92 -9.56 4.95 14.85
N ASN A 93 -9.51 5.70 13.75
CA ASN A 93 -9.53 7.15 13.73
C ASN A 93 -10.04 7.62 12.36
N ARG A 94 -10.89 8.66 12.34
CA ARG A 94 -11.30 9.32 11.09
C ARG A 94 -10.10 9.89 10.34
N TYR A 95 -9.06 10.32 11.06
CA TYR A 95 -7.85 10.92 10.51
C TYR A 95 -6.69 9.93 10.50
N ALA A 96 -5.78 10.11 9.54
CA ALA A 96 -4.45 9.53 9.54
C ALA A 96 -3.40 10.64 9.36
N SER A 97 -2.20 10.42 9.87
CA SER A 97 -1.05 11.28 9.69
C SER A 97 -0.20 10.77 8.52
N TYR A 98 0.30 11.68 7.70
CA TYR A 98 1.09 11.35 6.50
C TYR A 98 2.37 12.16 6.48
N ASP A 99 3.48 11.49 6.22
CA ASP A 99 4.79 12.11 6.04
C ASP A 99 4.84 12.90 4.71
N LEU A 100 5.32 14.13 4.78
CA LEU A 100 5.60 14.98 3.62
C LEU A 100 7.11 15.25 3.42
N GLY A 101 7.98 14.56 4.19
CA GLY A 101 9.41 14.77 4.18
C GLY A 101 9.88 15.93 5.06
N LEU A 102 9.27 17.11 4.94
CA LEU A 102 9.57 18.29 5.74
C LEU A 102 8.47 18.61 6.78
N GLY A 103 7.55 17.70 6.99
CA GLY A 103 6.47 17.86 7.96
C GLY A 103 5.46 16.73 7.86
N VAL A 104 4.42 16.82 8.65
CA VAL A 104 3.35 15.84 8.73
C VAL A 104 2.01 16.53 8.49
N ILE A 105 1.15 15.91 7.69
CA ILE A 105 -0.20 16.38 7.48
C ILE A 105 -1.20 15.34 7.97
N LYS A 106 -2.30 15.81 8.60
CA LYS A 106 -3.46 14.97 8.92
C LYS A 106 -4.50 15.08 7.82
N ARG A 107 -4.98 13.93 7.34
CA ARG A 107 -6.08 13.84 6.38
C ARG A 107 -7.12 12.87 6.89
N GLU A 108 -8.37 13.13 6.56
CA GLU A 108 -9.48 12.26 6.92
C GLU A 108 -9.67 11.07 5.98
N ASN A 109 -10.69 10.27 6.25
CA ASN A 109 -11.12 9.23 5.30
C ASN A 109 -11.38 9.85 3.93
N ASN A 110 -11.31 9.04 2.87
CA ASN A 110 -11.56 9.46 1.50
C ASN A 110 -12.80 10.34 1.37
N THR A 111 -12.64 11.45 0.67
CA THR A 111 -13.71 12.40 0.34
C THR A 111 -13.92 12.43 -1.18
N GLU A 112 -14.85 13.26 -1.66
CA GLU A 112 -15.06 13.45 -3.10
C GLU A 112 -13.85 14.07 -3.83
N THR A 113 -13.01 14.79 -3.10
CA THR A 113 -11.88 15.52 -3.68
C THR A 113 -10.51 15.01 -3.23
N LEU A 114 -10.43 14.30 -2.10
CA LEU A 114 -9.19 13.76 -1.55
C LEU A 114 -9.40 12.26 -1.27
N TYR A 115 -8.98 11.41 -2.18
CA TYR A 115 -9.20 9.96 -2.12
C TYR A 115 -7.98 9.13 -2.55
N GLU A 116 -7.00 9.75 -3.17
CA GLU A 116 -5.66 9.22 -3.38
C GLU A 116 -4.70 10.37 -3.07
N VAL A 117 -3.87 10.21 -2.06
CA VAL A 117 -3.05 11.30 -1.53
C VAL A 117 -1.59 10.87 -1.43
N PRO A 118 -0.64 11.80 -1.67
CA PRO A 118 0.77 11.47 -1.53
C PRO A 118 1.21 11.46 -0.08
N ALA A 119 2.11 10.52 0.25
CA ALA A 119 3.00 10.61 1.40
C ALA A 119 4.39 10.13 1.00
N GLN A 120 5.44 10.58 1.69
CA GLN A 120 6.82 10.24 1.31
C GLN A 120 7.17 8.84 1.80
N LYS A 121 7.25 8.62 3.09
CA LYS A 121 7.74 7.35 3.62
C LYS A 121 6.71 6.58 4.42
N TRP A 122 5.77 7.25 5.09
CA TRP A 122 4.86 6.57 6.00
C TRP A 122 3.48 7.23 6.09
N ALA A 123 2.52 6.43 6.52
CA ALA A 123 1.20 6.85 6.96
C ALA A 123 0.86 6.14 8.28
N ASP A 124 0.17 6.83 9.17
CA ASP A 124 -0.14 6.39 10.53
C ASP A 124 -1.61 6.55 10.86
N ILE A 125 -2.17 5.56 11.54
CA ILE A 125 -3.44 5.69 12.25
C ILE A 125 -3.16 5.62 13.76
N THR A 126 -3.16 6.75 14.43
CA THR A 126 -3.21 6.81 15.89
C THR A 126 -4.67 6.66 16.35
N ALA A 127 -4.96 5.78 17.29
CA ALA A 127 -6.30 5.55 17.82
C ALA A 127 -6.94 6.86 18.32
N GLY A 128 -8.25 7.00 18.20
CA GLY A 128 -8.96 8.22 18.58
C GLY A 128 -8.81 8.62 20.06
N ASN A 129 -8.43 7.66 20.93
CA ASN A 129 -8.11 7.92 22.35
C ASN A 129 -6.64 8.32 22.57
N GLY A 130 -5.81 8.33 21.53
CA GLY A 130 -4.40 8.72 21.59
C GLY A 130 -3.47 7.74 22.32
N LYS A 131 -3.93 6.54 22.67
CA LYS A 131 -3.14 5.61 23.50
C LYS A 131 -2.16 4.76 22.71
N TYR A 132 -2.45 4.46 21.46
CA TYR A 132 -1.62 3.64 20.59
C TYR A 132 -1.87 3.99 19.13
N GLY A 133 -0.99 3.58 18.26
CA GLY A 133 -1.11 3.76 16.82
C GLY A 133 -0.42 2.63 16.04
N ILE A 134 -0.66 2.63 14.75
CA ILE A 134 -0.04 1.72 13.80
C ILE A 134 0.38 2.51 12.58
N SER A 135 1.66 2.43 12.26
CA SER A 135 2.26 3.05 11.10
C SER A 135 2.58 2.01 10.04
N VAL A 136 2.37 2.38 8.79
CA VAL A 136 2.88 1.67 7.63
C VAL A 136 3.91 2.55 6.94
N PHE A 137 5.10 2.02 6.69
CA PHE A 137 6.14 2.72 5.95
C PHE A 137 6.51 1.98 4.67
N SER A 138 6.96 2.72 3.66
CA SER A 138 7.31 2.20 2.35
C SER A 138 8.61 2.80 1.85
N ASP A 139 9.43 2.00 1.17
CA ASP A 139 10.70 2.43 0.61
C ASP A 139 10.54 3.31 -0.65
N CYS A 140 9.55 3.03 -1.50
CA CYS A 140 9.43 3.67 -2.81
C CYS A 140 7.99 3.74 -3.36
N LYS A 141 6.97 3.65 -2.49
CA LYS A 141 5.56 3.79 -2.88
C LYS A 141 4.95 4.97 -2.15
N TYR A 142 4.29 5.87 -2.88
CA TYR A 142 3.92 7.20 -2.41
C TYR A 142 2.43 7.51 -2.47
N GLY A 143 1.63 6.65 -3.12
CA GLY A 143 0.19 6.83 -3.25
C GLY A 143 -0.57 6.12 -2.14
N TRP A 144 -1.38 6.86 -1.39
CA TRP A 144 -2.13 6.34 -0.26
C TRP A 144 -3.59 6.73 -0.34
N ASP A 145 -4.44 5.89 0.23
CA ASP A 145 -5.82 6.25 0.49
C ASP A 145 -6.36 5.60 1.77
N LYS A 146 -7.42 6.17 2.30
CA LYS A 146 -8.02 5.77 3.56
C LYS A 146 -9.54 5.60 3.40
N PRO A 147 -10.01 4.42 2.98
CA PRO A 147 -11.43 4.20 2.68
C PRO A 147 -12.31 4.16 3.92
N SER A 148 -11.75 3.87 5.09
CA SER A 148 -12.47 3.78 6.36
C SER A 148 -11.59 4.19 7.54
N SER A 149 -12.20 4.30 8.72
CA SER A 149 -11.50 4.77 9.93
C SER A 149 -10.40 3.85 10.44
N ASN A 150 -10.33 2.62 9.96
CA ASN A 150 -9.34 1.63 10.40
C ASN A 150 -8.50 1.05 9.26
N THR A 151 -8.62 1.57 8.04
CA THR A 151 -7.97 0.97 6.88
C THR A 151 -7.11 1.98 6.15
N LEU A 152 -5.83 1.67 5.96
CA LEU A 152 -4.95 2.31 5.00
C LEU A 152 -4.79 1.43 3.77
N ARG A 153 -4.63 2.04 2.60
CA ARG A 153 -4.23 1.35 1.38
C ARG A 153 -3.03 2.06 0.76
N LEU A 154 -2.06 1.26 0.29
CA LEU A 154 -0.88 1.73 -0.42
C LEU A 154 -0.98 1.30 -1.88
N THR A 155 -0.86 2.23 -2.81
CA THR A 155 -0.77 1.94 -4.24
C THR A 155 0.62 1.42 -4.57
N CYS A 156 0.69 0.15 -4.91
CA CYS A 156 1.95 -0.54 -5.20
C CYS A 156 2.34 -0.43 -6.68
N LEU A 157 1.40 -0.71 -7.59
CA LEU A 157 1.61 -0.67 -9.04
C LEU A 157 0.35 -0.16 -9.73
N HIS A 158 0.54 0.52 -10.86
CA HIS A 158 -0.54 1.06 -11.67
C HIS A 158 -0.20 0.96 -13.16
N THR A 159 -1.08 0.33 -13.93
CA THR A 159 -1.08 0.33 -15.40
C THR A 159 -2.31 1.11 -15.87
N PRO A 160 -2.16 2.41 -16.21
CA PRO A 160 -3.28 3.27 -16.56
C PRO A 160 -3.96 2.84 -17.86
N ALA A 161 -5.29 2.94 -17.88
CA ALA A 161 -6.11 2.52 -19.03
C ALA A 161 -6.05 3.51 -20.21
N GLY A 162 -5.85 4.79 -19.95
CA GLY A 162 -5.84 5.84 -20.95
C GLY A 162 -6.72 7.02 -20.60
N ALA A 163 -6.67 8.05 -21.45
CA ALA A 163 -7.56 9.18 -21.40
C ALA A 163 -8.78 8.97 -22.32
N PHE A 164 -9.80 9.81 -22.21
CA PHE A 164 -11.02 9.73 -23.05
C PHE A 164 -10.75 9.72 -24.55
N THR A 165 -9.78 10.48 -24.98
CA THR A 165 -9.48 10.68 -26.40
C THR A 165 -8.45 9.73 -26.94
N LYS A 166 -7.72 9.03 -26.08
CA LYS A 166 -6.64 8.13 -26.50
C LYS A 166 -6.38 7.06 -25.47
N GLU A 167 -6.51 5.82 -25.89
CA GLU A 167 -6.12 4.68 -25.07
C GLU A 167 -4.60 4.64 -24.89
N THR A 168 -4.15 4.41 -23.67
CA THR A 168 -2.73 4.24 -23.37
C THR A 168 -2.28 2.88 -23.93
N ARG A 169 -1.17 2.90 -24.65
CA ARG A 169 -0.55 1.67 -25.16
C ARG A 169 -0.09 0.80 -23.99
N GLN A 170 -0.77 -0.33 -23.80
CA GLN A 170 -0.50 -1.23 -22.67
C GLN A 170 0.82 -2.01 -22.83
N ASP A 171 1.34 -2.10 -24.03
CA ASP A 171 2.63 -2.70 -24.35
C ASP A 171 3.83 -1.81 -23.99
N LEU A 172 3.59 -0.52 -23.79
CA LEU A 172 4.60 0.47 -23.35
C LEU A 172 4.54 0.79 -21.86
N GLN A 173 3.68 0.09 -21.10
CA GLN A 173 3.64 0.26 -19.64
C GLN A 173 4.84 -0.45 -18.99
N ASP A 174 5.15 -0.06 -17.76
CA ASP A 174 6.22 -0.68 -16.97
C ASP A 174 5.79 -2.06 -16.43
N LEU A 175 5.61 -3.00 -17.39
CA LEU A 175 5.30 -4.38 -17.11
C LEU A 175 6.57 -5.16 -16.80
N GLY A 176 6.47 -6.21 -16.01
CA GLY A 176 7.57 -7.10 -15.67
C GLY A 176 7.88 -7.09 -14.18
N ARG A 177 9.15 -7.34 -13.86
CA ARG A 177 9.55 -7.53 -12.47
C ARG A 177 9.70 -6.22 -11.72
N ASN A 178 8.88 -6.06 -10.70
CA ASN A 178 8.90 -4.94 -9.76
C ASN A 178 9.29 -5.42 -8.36
N ARG A 179 10.09 -4.63 -7.64
CA ARG A 179 10.49 -4.91 -6.26
C ARG A 179 10.27 -3.68 -5.42
N PHE A 180 9.69 -3.86 -4.24
CA PHE A 180 9.49 -2.82 -3.25
C PHE A 180 9.27 -3.44 -1.87
N SER A 181 9.43 -2.67 -0.82
CA SER A 181 9.15 -3.12 0.53
C SER A 181 8.24 -2.16 1.28
N PHE A 182 7.53 -2.70 2.24
CA PHE A 182 6.83 -1.93 3.25
C PHE A 182 6.99 -2.62 4.62
N GLY A 183 6.75 -1.87 5.66
CA GLY A 183 6.78 -2.39 7.01
C GLY A 183 5.58 -1.91 7.81
N ILE A 184 5.29 -2.63 8.89
CA ILE A 184 4.21 -2.34 9.82
C ILE A 184 4.79 -2.24 11.22
N PHE A 185 4.52 -1.15 11.89
CA PHE A 185 5.00 -0.85 13.22
C PHE A 185 3.83 -0.40 14.13
N SER A 186 3.70 -1.01 15.30
CA SER A 186 2.77 -0.56 16.32
C SER A 186 3.50 0.20 17.41
N HIS A 187 2.91 1.27 17.92
CA HIS A 187 3.53 2.14 18.93
C HIS A 187 2.51 2.61 19.97
N GLU A 188 3.01 3.00 21.12
CA GLU A 188 2.23 3.71 22.13
C GLU A 188 2.08 5.18 21.75
N GLY A 189 0.95 5.78 22.10
CA GLY A 189 0.70 7.20 21.83
C GLY A 189 0.50 7.51 20.34
N GLY A 190 0.95 8.70 19.93
CA GLY A 190 0.90 9.19 18.56
C GLY A 190 2.09 8.75 17.73
N TYR A 191 2.05 9.08 16.42
CA TYR A 191 3.14 8.79 15.47
C TYR A 191 4.50 9.36 15.91
N GLU A 192 4.51 10.39 16.75
CA GLU A 192 5.74 11.01 17.30
C GLU A 192 6.57 10.02 18.12
N ASN A 193 5.93 8.96 18.63
CA ASN A 193 6.60 7.89 19.36
C ASN A 193 7.08 6.74 18.46
N ALA A 194 6.79 6.80 17.17
CA ALA A 194 7.22 5.82 16.19
C ALA A 194 8.67 6.08 15.74
N THR A 195 9.63 5.89 16.62
CA THR A 195 11.06 6.20 16.40
C THR A 195 11.67 5.49 15.20
N GLN A 196 11.09 4.39 14.76
CA GLN A 196 11.52 3.66 13.57
C GLN A 196 11.19 4.38 12.25
N LEU A 197 10.36 5.43 12.32
CA LEU A 197 9.95 6.23 11.15
C LEU A 197 10.83 7.47 10.94
N GLN A 198 11.64 7.82 11.88
CA GLN A 198 12.57 8.95 11.86
C GLN A 198 13.94 8.53 11.31
#